data_595a559e3f0cd4ca0fbdfec359d87c57
#
_entry.id   595a559e3f0cd4ca0fbdfec359d87c57
#
_cell.length_a   1.000
_cell.length_b   1.000
_cell.length_c   1.000
_cell.angle_alpha   90.00
_cell.angle_beta   90.00
_cell.angle_gamma   90.00
#
_symmetry.space_group_name_H-M   'P 1'
#
loop_
_entity.id
_entity.type
_entity.pdbx_description
1 polymer ?
#
loop_
_entity_poly.entity_id
_entity_poly.type
_entity_poly.pdbx_seq_one_letter_code
_entity_poly.pdbx_strand_id
1 'polypeptide(L)'
;MLTGKRFKLNERTLAIEVLGGERKAVSIPVGTILKVISAVTDAGQTVDVLWADRTLEMFACDVTMRGTEVIDPQSQGLDDRAALRKGSV
;
A
#
# COMPACT_ATOMS: atom_id res chain seq x y z
N MET A 1 -3.32 11.33 3.86
CA MET A 1 -1.97 10.80 3.71
C MET A 1 -1.99 9.34 3.38
N LEU A 2 -1.07 8.94 2.51
CA LEU A 2 -1.00 7.54 2.10
C LEU A 2 -0.15 6.67 3.01
N THR A 3 0.79 7.28 3.73
CA THR A 3 1.73 6.52 4.55
C THR A 3 0.99 5.68 5.59
N GLY A 4 1.34 4.43 5.68
CA GLY A 4 0.72 3.49 6.59
C GLY A 4 -0.49 2.77 6.06
N LYS A 5 -0.99 3.19 4.91
CA LYS A 5 -2.17 2.56 4.33
C LYS A 5 -1.77 1.41 3.43
N ARG A 6 -2.67 0.48 3.26
CA ARG A 6 -2.45 -0.67 2.39
C ARG A 6 -3.42 -0.59 1.22
N PHE A 7 -2.96 -1.00 0.06
CA PHE A 7 -3.78 -0.99 -1.15
C PHE A 7 -3.67 -2.32 -1.87
N LYS A 8 -4.79 -2.80 -2.35
CA LYS A 8 -4.81 -4.00 -3.17
C LYS A 8 -4.91 -3.56 -4.61
N LEU A 9 -3.97 -4.01 -5.45
CA LEU A 9 -3.95 -3.59 -6.85
C LEU A 9 -5.06 -4.26 -7.64
N ASN A 10 -5.76 -3.47 -8.41
CA ASN A 10 -6.86 -3.95 -9.27
C ASN A 10 -6.36 -4.32 -10.66
N GLU A 11 -5.14 -3.93 -10.97
CA GLU A 11 -4.53 -4.28 -12.25
C GLU A 11 -3.03 -4.35 -12.08
N ARG A 12 -2.38 -5.04 -12.99
CA ARG A 12 -0.91 -5.17 -12.94
C ARG A 12 -0.29 -3.78 -13.07
N THR A 13 0.69 -3.50 -12.26
CA THR A 13 1.29 -2.17 -12.19
C THR A 13 2.81 -2.29 -12.14
N LEU A 14 3.49 -1.34 -12.76
CA LEU A 14 4.94 -1.31 -12.72
C LEU A 14 5.43 -0.49 -11.54
N ALA A 15 6.52 -0.94 -10.96
CA ALA A 15 7.18 -0.23 -9.88
C ALA A 15 8.68 -0.30 -10.14
N ILE A 16 9.46 0.45 -9.37
CA ILE A 16 10.90 0.48 -9.50
C ILE A 16 11.51 -0.07 -8.23
N GLU A 17 12.39 -1.05 -8.40
CA GLU A 17 13.14 -1.57 -7.27
C GLU A 17 14.57 -1.07 -7.37
N VAL A 18 15.10 -0.56 -6.27
CA VAL A 18 16.47 -0.05 -6.24
C VAL A 18 17.28 -1.01 -5.39
N LEU A 19 18.24 -1.67 -6.01
CA LEU A 19 19.11 -2.62 -5.32
C LEU A 19 20.54 -2.32 -5.74
N GLY A 20 21.39 -2.08 -4.73
CA GLY A 20 22.81 -1.86 -5.01
C GLY A 20 23.07 -0.69 -5.94
N GLY A 21 22.22 0.31 -5.88
CA GLY A 21 22.37 1.49 -6.73
C GLY A 21 21.77 1.34 -8.11
N GLU A 22 21.24 0.18 -8.44
CA GLU A 22 20.60 -0.04 -9.74
C GLU A 22 19.10 0.05 -9.62
N ARG A 23 18.47 0.62 -10.63
CA ARG A 23 17.02 0.75 -10.67
C ARG A 23 16.49 -0.24 -11.69
N LYS A 24 15.50 -1.03 -11.27
CA LYS A 24 14.96 -2.08 -12.10
C LYS A 24 13.44 -2.01 -12.08
N ALA A 25 12.83 -2.09 -13.25
CA ALA A 25 11.37 -2.11 -13.33
C ALA A 25 10.87 -3.49 -12.90
N VAL A 26 9.85 -3.49 -12.05
CA VAL A 26 9.26 -4.72 -11.54
C VAL A 26 7.78 -4.67 -11.80
N SER A 27 7.23 -5.75 -12.34
CA SER A 27 5.80 -5.84 -12.58
C SER A 27 5.14 -6.46 -11.37
N ILE A 28 4.16 -5.77 -10.81
CA ILE A 28 3.45 -6.26 -9.65
C ILE A 28 2.11 -6.80 -10.12
N PRO A 29 1.80 -8.06 -9.80
CA PRO A 29 0.58 -8.68 -10.32
C PRO A 29 -0.68 -8.12 -9.68
N VAL A 30 -1.78 -8.28 -10.38
CA VAL A 30 -3.08 -7.88 -9.87
C VAL A 30 -3.39 -8.68 -8.61
N GLY A 31 -4.04 -8.05 -7.67
CA GLY A 31 -4.41 -8.70 -6.41
C GLY A 31 -3.35 -8.57 -5.32
N THR A 32 -2.21 -8.00 -5.65
CA THR A 32 -1.14 -7.81 -4.67
C THR A 32 -1.54 -6.71 -3.68
N ILE A 33 -1.26 -6.94 -2.41
CA ILE A 33 -1.49 -5.93 -1.38
C ILE A 33 -0.16 -5.28 -1.03
N LEU A 34 -0.13 -3.96 -1.16
CA LEU A 34 1.07 -3.16 -0.89
C LEU A 34 0.83 -2.28 0.32
N LYS A 35 1.86 -2.03 1.08
CA LYS A 35 1.78 -1.09 2.18
C LYS A 35 2.63 0.14 1.84
N VAL A 36 2.05 1.32 1.93
CA VAL A 36 2.79 2.56 1.68
C VAL A 36 3.58 2.89 2.93
N ILE A 37 4.89 2.98 2.80
CA ILE A 37 5.75 3.19 3.95
C ILE A 37 6.31 4.61 4.03
N SER A 38 6.49 5.28 2.92
CA SER A 38 6.91 6.67 2.98
C SER A 38 6.74 7.37 1.65
N ALA A 39 6.62 8.69 1.70
CA ALA A 39 6.63 9.51 0.50
C ALA A 39 8.08 9.76 0.12
N VAL A 40 8.39 9.72 -1.17
CA VAL A 40 9.76 9.80 -1.63
C VAL A 40 10.13 11.18 -2.12
N THR A 41 9.20 11.89 -2.72
CA THR A 41 9.53 13.18 -3.33
C THR A 41 8.80 14.31 -2.66
N ASP A 42 9.35 15.50 -2.80
CA ASP A 42 8.76 16.69 -2.23
C ASP A 42 7.37 16.94 -2.76
N ALA A 43 7.14 16.61 -3.99
CA ALA A 43 5.84 16.84 -4.60
C ALA A 43 4.84 15.73 -4.26
N GLY A 44 5.27 14.71 -3.56
CA GLY A 44 4.39 13.60 -3.24
C GLY A 44 4.02 12.78 -4.45
N GLN A 45 4.82 12.84 -5.49
CA GLN A 45 4.50 12.13 -6.72
C GLN A 45 4.84 10.65 -6.65
N THR A 46 5.82 10.28 -5.87
CA THR A 46 6.17 8.88 -5.69
C THR A 46 6.15 8.51 -4.23
N VAL A 47 5.97 7.25 -3.97
CA VAL A 47 5.94 6.72 -2.61
C VAL A 47 6.73 5.43 -2.60
N ASP A 48 7.25 5.07 -1.43
CA ASP A 48 7.85 3.77 -1.24
C ASP A 48 6.76 2.84 -0.73
N VAL A 49 6.69 1.66 -1.31
CA VAL A 49 5.73 0.64 -0.89
C VAL A 49 6.47 -0.63 -0.52
N LEU A 50 5.88 -1.37 0.38
CA LEU A 50 6.43 -2.65 0.81
C LEU A 50 5.59 -3.76 0.19
N TRP A 51 6.26 -4.68 -0.50
CA TRP A 51 5.64 -5.85 -1.09
C TRP A 51 6.46 -7.06 -0.67
N ALA A 52 5.89 -7.87 0.20
CA ALA A 52 6.61 -8.97 0.82
C ALA A 52 7.83 -8.36 1.52
N ASP A 53 9.03 -8.77 1.18
CA ASP A 53 10.22 -8.24 1.80
C ASP A 53 10.90 -7.19 0.95
N ARG A 54 10.22 -6.68 -0.05
CA ARG A 54 10.83 -5.78 -1.01
C ARG A 54 10.26 -4.38 -0.88
N THR A 55 11.13 -3.39 -0.98
CA THR A 55 10.71 -1.99 -1.00
C THR A 55 10.78 -1.51 -2.43
N LEU A 56 9.67 -0.98 -2.93
CA LEU A 56 9.57 -0.53 -4.30
C LEU A 56 9.12 0.92 -4.32
N GLU A 57 9.48 1.62 -5.39
CA GLU A 57 9.07 2.99 -5.59
C GLU A 57 7.97 3.01 -6.65
N MET A 58 6.86 3.68 -6.37
CA MET A 58 5.74 3.76 -7.30
C MET A 58 5.23 5.18 -7.36
N PHE A 59 4.58 5.54 -8.47
CA PHE A 59 3.88 6.80 -8.51
C PHE A 59 2.68 6.73 -7.57
N ALA A 60 2.48 7.78 -6.80
CA ALA A 60 1.36 7.81 -5.86
C ALA A 60 0.03 7.65 -6.59
N CYS A 61 -0.10 8.25 -7.75
CA CYS A 61 -1.34 8.14 -8.52
C CYS A 61 -1.61 6.70 -8.96
N ASP A 62 -0.56 5.93 -9.24
CA ASP A 62 -0.77 4.53 -9.61
C ASP A 62 -1.31 3.75 -8.42
N VAL A 63 -0.83 4.03 -7.23
CA VAL A 63 -1.30 3.34 -6.04
C VAL A 63 -2.78 3.64 -5.80
N THR A 64 -3.15 4.92 -5.91
CA THR A 64 -4.53 5.31 -5.59
C THR A 64 -5.50 5.00 -6.72
N MET A 65 -5.07 5.13 -7.96
CA MET A 65 -5.98 4.93 -9.08
C MET A 65 -6.09 3.48 -9.51
N ARG A 66 -5.02 2.72 -9.33
CA ARG A 66 -5.03 1.31 -9.72
C ARG A 66 -5.22 0.37 -8.53
N GLY A 67 -5.32 0.93 -7.34
CA GLY A 67 -5.50 0.14 -6.12
C GLY A 67 -6.73 0.55 -5.35
N THR A 68 -7.17 -0.35 -4.48
CA THR A 68 -8.27 -0.06 -3.57
C THR A 68 -7.71 -0.17 -2.17
N GLU A 69 -7.99 0.82 -1.35
CA GLU A 69 -7.49 0.80 0.02
C GLU A 69 -8.07 -0.38 0.79
N VAL A 70 -7.22 -1.08 1.49
CA VAL A 70 -7.62 -2.23 2.30
C VAL A 70 -7.74 -1.75 3.74
N ILE A 71 -8.95 -1.85 4.26
CA ILE A 71 -9.20 -1.45 5.63
C ILE A 71 -8.95 -2.66 6.52
N ASP A 72 -8.08 -2.47 7.51
CA ASP A 72 -7.76 -3.54 8.42
C ASP A 72 -8.96 -3.81 9.32
N PRO A 73 -9.57 -4.98 9.22
CA PRO A 73 -10.75 -5.27 10.03
C PRO A 73 -10.48 -5.18 11.53
N GLN A 74 -9.26 -5.49 11.92
CA GLN A 74 -8.94 -5.41 13.31
C GLN A 74 -8.88 -4.00 13.82
N SER A 75 -8.28 -3.12 13.08
CA SER A 75 -8.24 -1.72 13.44
C SER A 75 -9.63 -1.15 13.51
N GLN A 76 -10.46 -1.54 12.59
CA GLN A 76 -11.79 -1.07 12.58
C GLN A 76 -12.56 -1.64 13.73
N GLY A 77 -12.34 -2.88 14.01
CA GLY A 77 -13.05 -3.55 15.05
C GLY A 77 -12.81 -2.96 16.41
N LEU A 78 -11.66 -2.43 16.62
CA LEU A 78 -11.39 -1.80 17.87
C LEU A 78 -12.32 -0.66 18.13
N ASP A 79 -12.65 0.02 17.11
CA ASP A 79 -13.54 1.13 17.28
C ASP A 79 -14.92 0.68 17.49
N ASP A 80 -15.34 -0.28 16.74
CA ASP A 80 -16.66 -0.66 16.83
C ASP A 80 -16.95 -1.51 17.91
N ARG A 81 -16.17 -2.42 18.15
CA ARG A 81 -16.48 -3.35 18.96
C ARG A 81 -16.53 -3.03 20.16
N ALA A 82 -15.92 -2.28 20.23
CA ALA A 82 -16.17 -1.86 21.39
C ALA A 82 -17.58 -1.96 21.39
N ALA A 83 -17.98 -2.00 20.39
CA ALA A 83 -19.32 -2.04 20.33
C ALA A 83 -19.78 -3.38 20.15
N LEU A 84 -19.46 -3.92 19.79
CA LEU A 84 -19.90 -5.02 19.57
C LEU A 84 -19.83 -5.92 20.23
N ARG A 85 -19.57 -6.00 20.46
CA ARG A 85 -19.39 -6.77 20.80
C ARG A 85 -19.78 -6.96 21.37
N LYS A 86 -20.04 -6.77 21.29
CA LYS A 86 -20.27 -7.04 21.52
C LYS A 86 -20.59 -7.39 21.80
N GLY A 87 -20.54 -7.45 21.65
CA GLY A 87 -20.71 -7.75 21.72
C GLY A 87 -21.01 -8.12 21.86
N SER A 88 -21.13 -8.07 21.67
CA SER A 88 -21.30 -8.41 21.65
C SER A 88 -21.61 -8.76 21.77
N VAL A 89 -21.72 -8.65 21.75
CA VAL A 89 -21.91 -9.03 21.63
C VAL A 89 -21.88 -9.38 21.77
#